data_47ab7fd202652bfc0cc6aa3b43f5d08b
#
_entry.id   47ab7fd202652bfc0cc6aa3b43f5d08b
#
_cell.length_a   1.000
_cell.length_b   1.000
_cell.length_c   1.000
_cell.angle_alpha   90.00
_cell.angle_beta   90.00
_cell.angle_gamma   90.00
#
_symmetry.space_group_name_H-M   'P 1'
#
loop_
_entity.id
_entity.type
_entity.pdbx_description
1 polymer ?
#
loop_
_entity_poly.entity_id
_entity_poly.type
_entity_poly.pdbx_seq_one_letter_code
_entity_poly.pdbx_strand_id
1 'polypeptide(L)'
;LLPPGVIAAQLLFAGDLTDANGQMEDRLWELMETNIHNRPLAEDQVEAVVGFLRPDLEFRWDPQARARYARVALHRITADQTRALATLDLNHRVVVSGPAGSGKTRLATAWSERALSRGERTLLTCFNVPMAEALQGAVPKHDLLTVGPVQRTLMALEGLPNLEVPDGAGNEWWSSAPFTHVLDNIEDVVVRFDTIVVDEAQDFAPRWLEVLECLLDDEGPGRILMVTDPDQGVYNRGSQLPN
;
A
#
# COMPACT_ATOMS: atom_id res chain seq x y z
N LEU A 1 -35.53 2.95 19.00
CA LEU A 1 -36.85 2.90 19.66
C LEU A 1 -37.41 1.51 19.41
N LEU A 2 -37.64 0.74 20.49
CA LEU A 2 -38.27 -0.58 20.43
C LEU A 2 -39.75 -0.46 20.10
N PRO A 3 -40.33 -1.40 19.35
CA PRO A 3 -41.78 -1.43 19.11
C PRO A 3 -42.55 -1.49 20.43
N PRO A 4 -43.76 -0.93 20.51
CA PRO A 4 -44.56 -0.99 21.71
C PRO A 4 -44.87 -2.45 22.09
N GLY A 5 -44.54 -2.82 23.34
CA GLY A 5 -44.74 -4.16 23.89
C GLY A 5 -43.53 -5.07 23.91
N VAL A 6 -42.37 -4.64 23.35
CA VAL A 6 -41.11 -5.40 23.40
C VAL A 6 -40.21 -4.81 24.48
N ILE A 7 -39.86 -5.61 25.47
CA ILE A 7 -38.88 -5.25 26.52
C ILE A 7 -37.46 -5.70 26.06
N ALA A 8 -36.45 -4.89 26.41
CA ALA A 8 -35.05 -5.14 26.03
C ALA A 8 -34.55 -6.55 26.43
N ALA A 9 -35.11 -7.13 27.51
CA ALA A 9 -34.80 -8.48 27.95
C ALA A 9 -35.31 -9.59 27.00
N GLN A 10 -36.15 -9.25 26.02
CA GLN A 10 -36.69 -10.20 25.03
C GLN A 10 -35.92 -10.15 23.68
N LEU A 11 -34.84 -9.37 23.60
CA LEU A 11 -34.04 -9.22 22.39
C LEU A 11 -32.68 -9.90 22.52
N LEU A 12 -32.32 -10.64 21.48
CA LEU A 12 -30.95 -11.09 21.28
C LEU A 12 -30.16 -9.98 20.59
N PHE A 13 -29.06 -9.57 21.16
CA PHE A 13 -28.13 -8.60 20.54
C PHE A 13 -27.02 -9.31 19.80
N ALA A 14 -26.40 -8.62 18.87
CA ALA A 14 -25.28 -9.18 18.09
C ALA A 14 -24.11 -9.68 18.98
N GLY A 15 -23.95 -9.13 20.18
CA GLY A 15 -22.99 -9.60 21.17
C GLY A 15 -23.32 -10.97 21.75
N ASP A 16 -24.61 -11.31 21.86
CA ASP A 16 -25.07 -12.60 22.38
C ASP A 16 -24.80 -13.74 21.37
N LEU A 17 -24.64 -13.39 20.07
CA LEU A 17 -24.38 -14.34 18.97
C LEU A 17 -22.90 -14.60 18.71
N THR A 18 -22.00 -13.82 19.30
CA THR A 18 -20.56 -13.87 19.04
C THR A 18 -19.75 -14.58 20.13
N ASP A 19 -20.39 -15.00 21.23
CA ASP A 19 -19.70 -15.60 22.35
C ASP A 19 -19.50 -17.11 22.14
N ALA A 20 -18.24 -17.52 22.05
CA ALA A 20 -17.82 -18.92 21.83
C ALA A 20 -18.06 -19.86 23.03
N ASN A 21 -18.63 -19.35 24.15
CA ASN A 21 -18.71 -20.06 25.43
C ASN A 21 -20.09 -20.63 25.79
N GLY A 22 -21.01 -20.78 24.82
CA GLY A 22 -22.29 -21.43 25.09
C GLY A 22 -23.36 -20.56 25.77
N GLN A 23 -23.08 -19.28 26.03
CA GLN A 23 -24.04 -18.35 26.66
C GLN A 23 -25.28 -18.10 25.78
N MET A 24 -25.21 -18.39 24.49
CA MET A 24 -26.37 -18.29 23.60
C MET A 24 -27.46 -19.32 23.94
N GLU A 25 -27.12 -20.54 24.31
CA GLU A 25 -28.07 -21.54 24.76
C GLU A 25 -28.74 -21.13 26.07
N ASP A 26 -27.98 -20.67 27.04
CA ASP A 26 -28.50 -20.20 28.33
C ASP A 26 -29.43 -19.00 28.13
N ARG A 27 -29.10 -18.09 27.26
CA ARG A 27 -29.92 -16.91 26.95
C ARG A 27 -31.21 -17.25 26.20
N LEU A 28 -31.14 -18.23 25.30
CA LEU A 28 -32.33 -18.75 24.62
C LEU A 28 -33.27 -19.47 25.61
N TRP A 29 -32.73 -20.26 26.53
CA TRP A 29 -33.53 -20.88 27.60
C TRP A 29 -34.18 -19.85 28.52
N GLU A 30 -33.45 -18.83 28.95
CA GLU A 30 -33.96 -17.72 29.76
C GLU A 30 -35.12 -16.95 29.04
N LEU A 31 -34.96 -16.71 27.73
CA LEU A 31 -36.00 -16.10 26.89
C LEU A 31 -37.25 -17.02 26.73
N MET A 32 -37.03 -18.33 26.64
CA MET A 32 -38.12 -19.31 26.57
C MET A 32 -38.88 -19.44 27.90
N GLU A 33 -38.17 -19.41 29.04
CA GLU A 33 -38.77 -19.48 30.37
C GLU A 33 -39.52 -18.20 30.74
N THR A 34 -39.08 -17.02 30.32
CA THR A 34 -39.78 -15.73 30.58
C THR A 34 -41.05 -15.57 29.76
N ASN A 35 -41.28 -16.36 28.74
CA ASN A 35 -42.45 -16.29 27.85
C ASN A 35 -43.54 -17.32 28.17
N ILE A 36 -43.70 -17.75 29.42
CA ILE A 36 -44.73 -18.71 29.86
C ILE A 36 -46.12 -18.05 29.88
N HIS A 37 -46.57 -17.57 28.77
CA HIS A 37 -47.98 -17.50 28.45
C HIS A 37 -48.24 -18.39 27.24
N ASN A 38 -48.57 -19.64 27.52
CA ASN A 38 -48.90 -20.74 26.61
C ASN A 38 -50.06 -20.37 25.66
N ARG A 39 -49.93 -19.30 24.88
CA ARG A 39 -50.73 -19.07 23.69
C ARG A 39 -49.91 -19.48 22.46
N PRO A 40 -50.39 -20.46 21.69
CA PRO A 40 -49.78 -20.72 20.41
C PRO A 40 -49.78 -19.43 19.59
N LEU A 41 -48.63 -19.09 19.00
CA LEU A 41 -48.53 -17.95 18.09
C LEU A 41 -49.49 -18.16 16.93
N ALA A 42 -50.20 -17.13 16.53
CA ALA A 42 -51.00 -17.14 15.32
C ALA A 42 -50.04 -17.28 14.09
N GLU A 43 -50.56 -17.81 12.98
CA GLU A 43 -49.76 -18.16 11.82
C GLU A 43 -48.98 -16.95 11.26
N ASP A 44 -49.60 -15.76 11.28
CA ASP A 44 -48.98 -14.49 10.91
C ASP A 44 -47.84 -14.06 11.88
N GLN A 45 -47.97 -14.41 13.16
CA GLN A 45 -46.93 -14.16 14.15
C GLN A 45 -45.76 -15.12 14.00
N VAL A 46 -46.02 -16.39 13.61
CA VAL A 46 -44.99 -17.36 13.29
C VAL A 46 -44.24 -16.93 12.03
N GLU A 47 -44.95 -16.49 10.98
CA GLU A 47 -44.31 -15.95 9.76
C GLU A 47 -43.46 -14.70 10.07
N ALA A 48 -43.92 -13.81 10.90
CA ALA A 48 -43.18 -12.62 11.32
C ALA A 48 -41.87 -13.01 12.08
N VAL A 49 -41.98 -13.99 13.01
CA VAL A 49 -40.82 -14.49 13.77
C VAL A 49 -39.84 -15.24 12.82
N VAL A 50 -40.36 -16.07 11.94
CA VAL A 50 -39.52 -16.78 10.94
C VAL A 50 -38.88 -15.79 9.97
N GLY A 51 -39.60 -14.76 9.52
CA GLY A 51 -39.06 -13.69 8.68
C GLY A 51 -38.00 -12.84 9.40
N PHE A 52 -38.09 -12.70 10.70
CA PHE A 52 -37.08 -12.03 11.52
C PHE A 52 -35.84 -12.93 11.76
N LEU A 53 -36.03 -14.23 12.02
CA LEU A 53 -34.96 -15.19 12.29
C LEU A 53 -34.30 -15.71 11.00
N ARG A 54 -35.05 -15.72 9.90
CA ARG A 54 -34.57 -15.94 8.56
C ARG A 54 -35.01 -14.76 7.70
N PRO A 55 -34.41 -13.59 7.85
CA PRO A 55 -34.63 -12.59 6.83
C PRO A 55 -34.24 -13.26 5.51
N ASP A 56 -35.12 -13.22 4.51
CA ASP A 56 -34.73 -13.43 3.13
C ASP A 56 -33.73 -12.32 2.79
N LEU A 57 -32.53 -12.50 3.29
CA LEU A 57 -31.37 -11.76 2.89
C LEU A 57 -31.13 -12.22 1.45
N GLU A 58 -31.89 -11.65 0.52
CA GLU A 58 -31.38 -11.50 -0.83
C GLU A 58 -30.07 -10.73 -0.65
N PHE A 59 -28.97 -11.47 -0.52
CA PHE A 59 -27.65 -10.92 -0.76
C PHE A 59 -27.63 -10.47 -2.21
N ARG A 60 -28.24 -9.34 -2.48
CA ARG A 60 -27.98 -8.63 -3.72
C ARG A 60 -26.52 -8.28 -3.64
N TRP A 61 -25.73 -9.12 -4.32
CA TRP A 61 -24.36 -8.83 -4.59
C TRP A 61 -24.34 -7.45 -5.26
N ASP A 62 -24.05 -6.39 -4.47
CA ASP A 62 -23.79 -5.05 -4.99
C ASP A 62 -22.27 -4.87 -5.07
N PRO A 63 -21.67 -5.14 -6.25
CA PRO A 63 -20.24 -4.94 -6.47
C PRO A 63 -19.84 -3.48 -6.22
N GLN A 64 -20.77 -2.53 -6.46
CA GLN A 64 -20.51 -1.11 -6.27
C GLN A 64 -20.50 -0.70 -4.80
N ALA A 65 -21.35 -1.29 -3.97
CA ALA A 65 -21.31 -1.06 -2.52
C ALA A 65 -20.00 -1.57 -1.93
N ARG A 66 -19.58 -2.80 -2.31
CA ARG A 66 -18.30 -3.37 -1.86
C ARG A 66 -17.12 -2.54 -2.34
N ALA A 67 -17.12 -2.08 -3.59
CA ALA A 67 -16.10 -1.20 -4.13
C ALA A 67 -16.05 0.15 -3.39
N ARG A 68 -17.23 0.70 -3.00
CA ARG A 68 -17.31 1.93 -2.18
C ARG A 68 -16.72 1.71 -0.79
N TYR A 69 -17.09 0.62 -0.10
CA TYR A 69 -16.54 0.27 1.22
C TYR A 69 -15.03 0.04 1.16
N ALA A 70 -14.56 -0.73 0.17
CA ALA A 70 -13.15 -0.96 -0.03
C ALA A 70 -12.39 0.34 -0.31
N ARG A 71 -12.96 1.24 -1.11
CA ARG A 71 -12.38 2.56 -1.40
C ARG A 71 -12.29 3.43 -0.14
N VAL A 72 -13.35 3.49 0.68
CA VAL A 72 -13.35 4.26 1.94
C VAL A 72 -12.34 3.70 2.93
N ALA A 73 -12.28 2.37 3.10
CA ALA A 73 -11.30 1.72 3.95
C ALA A 73 -9.87 1.99 3.46
N LEU A 74 -9.65 1.90 2.17
CA LEU A 74 -8.36 2.18 1.53
C LEU A 74 -7.93 3.64 1.72
N HIS A 75 -8.86 4.59 1.60
CA HIS A 75 -8.58 6.01 1.86
C HIS A 75 -8.20 6.28 3.32
N ARG A 76 -8.85 5.62 4.29
CA ARG A 76 -8.50 5.75 5.71
C ARG A 76 -7.09 5.25 6.00
N ILE A 77 -6.76 4.04 5.55
CA ILE A 77 -5.43 3.45 5.71
C ILE A 77 -4.38 4.37 5.08
N THR A 78 -4.64 4.92 3.89
CA THR A 78 -3.71 5.82 3.21
C THR A 78 -3.50 7.13 3.99
N ALA A 79 -4.56 7.72 4.56
CA ALA A 79 -4.44 8.95 5.33
C ALA A 79 -3.60 8.76 6.60
N ASP A 80 -3.75 7.64 7.28
CA ASP A 80 -2.96 7.32 8.48
C ASP A 80 -1.50 7.01 8.14
N GLN A 81 -1.26 6.28 7.05
CA GLN A 81 0.10 6.05 6.53
C GLN A 81 0.77 7.36 6.11
N THR A 82 0.07 8.23 5.40
CA THR A 82 0.61 9.54 4.98
C THR A 82 0.92 10.43 6.19
N ARG A 83 0.10 10.36 7.24
CA ARG A 83 0.37 11.10 8.49
C ARG A 83 1.59 10.54 9.20
N ALA A 84 1.75 9.22 9.25
CA ALA A 84 2.94 8.58 9.78
C ALA A 84 4.20 8.99 9.00
N LEU A 85 4.12 9.09 7.66
CA LEU A 85 5.23 9.58 6.85
C LEU A 85 5.67 11.01 7.22
N ALA A 86 4.74 11.88 7.60
CA ALA A 86 5.07 13.25 7.98
C ALA A 86 6.01 13.30 9.21
N THR A 87 5.95 12.31 10.08
CA THR A 87 6.85 12.20 11.23
C THR A 87 8.27 11.79 10.84
N LEU A 88 8.44 11.23 9.65
CA LEU A 88 9.71 10.73 9.12
C LEU A 88 10.42 11.74 8.22
N ASP A 89 9.85 12.93 7.98
CA ASP A 89 10.40 13.94 7.06
C ASP A 89 11.81 14.43 7.42
N LEU A 90 12.20 14.28 8.68
CA LEU A 90 13.55 14.67 9.14
C LEU A 90 14.59 13.56 8.92
N ASN A 91 14.17 12.37 8.52
CA ASN A 91 15.10 11.28 8.27
C ASN A 91 15.60 11.31 6.82
N HIS A 92 16.91 11.22 6.65
CA HIS A 92 17.54 11.18 5.34
C HIS A 92 17.44 9.79 4.69
N ARG A 93 17.34 8.74 5.48
CA ARG A 93 17.24 7.34 5.03
C ARG A 93 16.05 6.68 5.70
N VAL A 94 15.08 6.25 4.92
CA VAL A 94 13.86 5.59 5.41
C VAL A 94 13.67 4.29 4.66
N VAL A 95 13.54 3.19 5.37
CA VAL A 95 13.17 1.89 4.82
C VAL A 95 11.82 1.49 5.39
N VAL A 96 10.87 1.22 4.51
CA VAL A 96 9.55 0.71 4.88
C VAL A 96 9.38 -0.70 4.37
N SER A 97 9.25 -1.63 5.29
CA SER A 97 9.07 -3.04 4.99
C SER A 97 7.62 -3.47 5.26
N GLY A 98 7.10 -4.34 4.42
CA GLY A 98 5.75 -4.89 4.61
C GLY A 98 5.37 -5.91 3.55
N PRO A 99 4.36 -6.77 3.84
CA PRO A 99 3.93 -7.81 2.91
C PRO A 99 3.22 -7.25 1.67
N ALA A 100 2.99 -8.11 0.68
CA ALA A 100 2.21 -7.76 -0.50
C ALA A 100 0.82 -7.19 -0.12
N GLY A 101 0.39 -6.16 -0.85
CA GLY A 101 -0.91 -5.51 -0.60
C GLY A 101 -0.97 -4.59 0.61
N SER A 102 0.13 -4.38 1.36
CA SER A 102 0.18 -3.44 2.51
C SER A 102 0.15 -1.96 2.11
N GLY A 103 0.17 -1.64 0.82
CA GLY A 103 0.11 -0.27 0.33
C GLY A 103 1.47 0.41 0.14
N LYS A 104 2.56 -0.34 0.06
CA LYS A 104 3.93 0.17 -0.13
C LYS A 104 4.06 1.13 -1.31
N THR A 105 3.59 0.74 -2.49
CA THR A 105 3.60 1.57 -3.70
C THR A 105 2.83 2.88 -3.52
N ARG A 106 1.70 2.85 -2.81
CA ARG A 106 0.94 4.08 -2.47
C ARG A 106 1.71 4.98 -1.51
N LEU A 107 2.44 4.38 -0.61
CA LEU A 107 3.32 5.11 0.30
C LEU A 107 4.46 5.77 -0.48
N ALA A 108 5.08 5.07 -1.42
CA ALA A 108 6.10 5.60 -2.32
C ALA A 108 5.58 6.79 -3.14
N THR A 109 4.40 6.66 -3.75
CA THR A 109 3.76 7.77 -4.50
C THR A 109 3.42 8.96 -3.60
N ALA A 110 2.83 8.72 -2.42
CA ALA A 110 2.50 9.78 -1.45
C ALA A 110 3.75 10.52 -0.95
N TRP A 111 4.86 9.81 -0.74
CA TRP A 111 6.14 10.45 -0.38
C TRP A 111 6.66 11.32 -1.51
N SER A 112 6.61 10.84 -2.75
CA SER A 112 7.01 11.62 -3.92
C SER A 112 6.17 12.89 -4.08
N GLU A 113 4.84 12.80 -3.95
CA GLU A 113 3.94 13.98 -3.99
C GLU A 113 4.26 14.97 -2.86
N ARG A 114 4.59 14.47 -1.69
CA ARG A 114 5.00 15.28 -0.55
C ARG A 114 6.34 16.00 -0.81
N ALA A 115 7.31 15.32 -1.41
CA ALA A 115 8.58 15.92 -1.82
C ALA A 115 8.34 17.04 -2.85
N LEU A 116 7.52 16.79 -3.86
CA LEU A 116 7.13 17.80 -4.84
C LEU A 116 6.44 19.02 -4.20
N SER A 117 5.59 18.81 -3.20
CA SER A 117 4.94 19.92 -2.49
C SER A 117 5.91 20.82 -1.73
N ARG A 118 7.11 20.32 -1.44
CA ARG A 118 8.22 21.09 -0.86
C ARG A 118 9.15 21.72 -1.91
N GLY A 119 8.85 21.53 -3.21
CA GLY A 119 9.66 21.99 -4.32
C GLY A 119 10.92 21.13 -4.57
N GLU A 120 10.95 19.90 -4.06
CA GLU A 120 12.08 18.99 -4.17
C GLU A 120 12.09 18.29 -5.53
N ARG A 121 13.25 18.25 -6.19
CA ARG A 121 13.48 17.43 -7.37
C ARG A 121 13.49 15.96 -6.96
N THR A 122 12.57 15.21 -7.49
CA THR A 122 12.27 13.86 -7.01
C THR A 122 12.46 12.83 -8.11
N LEU A 123 13.17 11.74 -7.79
CA LEU A 123 13.21 10.51 -8.59
C LEU A 123 12.34 9.45 -7.91
N LEU A 124 11.32 8.97 -8.62
CA LEU A 124 10.55 7.78 -8.25
C LEU A 124 10.93 6.63 -9.19
N THR A 125 11.55 5.60 -8.67
CA THR A 125 12.10 4.52 -9.49
C THR A 125 11.73 3.14 -8.97
N CYS A 126 11.76 2.16 -9.88
CA CYS A 126 11.55 0.75 -9.61
C CYS A 126 12.41 -0.08 -10.55
N PHE A 127 12.38 -1.41 -10.39
CA PHE A 127 13.21 -2.31 -11.21
C PHE A 127 12.69 -2.48 -12.64
N ASN A 128 11.37 -2.69 -12.82
CA ASN A 128 10.82 -3.14 -14.10
C ASN A 128 9.94 -2.10 -14.81
N VAL A 129 9.83 -2.24 -16.14
CA VAL A 129 9.08 -1.31 -17.01
C VAL A 129 7.58 -1.29 -16.69
N PRO A 130 6.86 -2.43 -16.57
CA PRO A 130 5.43 -2.39 -16.27
C PRO A 130 5.09 -1.70 -14.94
N MET A 131 5.95 -1.85 -13.93
CA MET A 131 5.79 -1.16 -12.66
C MET A 131 6.00 0.35 -12.83
N ALA A 132 7.02 0.75 -13.60
CA ALA A 132 7.28 2.16 -13.88
C ALA A 132 6.10 2.83 -14.61
N GLU A 133 5.48 2.15 -15.57
CA GLU A 133 4.27 2.63 -16.24
C GLU A 133 3.09 2.80 -15.27
N ALA A 134 2.92 1.85 -14.34
CA ALA A 134 1.91 1.95 -13.30
C ALA A 134 2.18 3.12 -12.34
N LEU A 135 3.43 3.34 -11.95
CA LEU A 135 3.84 4.48 -11.12
C LEU A 135 3.60 5.81 -11.84
N GLN A 136 3.97 5.90 -13.14
CA GLN A 136 3.69 7.10 -13.95
C GLN A 136 2.20 7.43 -14.04
N GLY A 137 1.33 6.41 -14.09
CA GLY A 137 -0.11 6.59 -14.07
C GLY A 137 -0.68 6.96 -12.69
N ALA A 138 0.07 6.70 -11.62
CA ALA A 138 -0.36 6.92 -10.23
C ALA A 138 0.01 8.30 -9.67
N VAL A 139 1.00 8.98 -10.28
CA VAL A 139 1.49 10.29 -9.81
C VAL A 139 1.16 11.41 -10.82
N PRO A 140 1.01 12.66 -10.37
CA PRO A 140 0.82 13.78 -11.27
C PRO A 140 2.07 14.03 -12.13
N LYS A 141 1.88 14.48 -13.36
CA LYS A 141 3.01 14.97 -14.18
C LYS A 141 3.53 16.27 -13.58
N HIS A 142 4.82 16.34 -13.34
CA HIS A 142 5.47 17.50 -12.73
C HIS A 142 6.91 17.62 -13.24
N ASP A 143 7.37 18.85 -13.49
CA ASP A 143 8.72 19.12 -14.06
C ASP A 143 9.86 18.70 -13.12
N LEU A 144 9.59 18.68 -11.81
CA LEU A 144 10.56 18.22 -10.80
C LEU A 144 10.48 16.71 -10.53
N LEU A 145 9.59 15.96 -11.22
CA LEU A 145 9.42 14.53 -11.00
C LEU A 145 9.91 13.71 -12.18
N THR A 146 10.88 12.86 -11.92
CA THR A 146 11.31 11.81 -12.83
C THR A 146 10.77 10.46 -12.37
N VAL A 147 10.07 9.74 -13.26
CA VAL A 147 9.54 8.39 -12.96
C VAL A 147 9.98 7.42 -14.04
N GLY A 148 10.61 6.33 -13.65
CA GLY A 148 11.03 5.31 -14.61
C GLY A 148 11.73 4.12 -14.00
N PRO A 149 11.97 3.05 -14.80
CA PRO A 149 12.79 1.93 -14.37
C PRO A 149 14.24 2.40 -14.22
N VAL A 150 14.90 1.97 -13.15
CA VAL A 150 16.20 2.50 -12.70
C VAL A 150 17.24 2.53 -13.82
N GLN A 151 17.42 1.43 -14.57
CA GLN A 151 18.45 1.35 -15.60
C GLN A 151 18.25 2.40 -16.72
N ARG A 152 17.02 2.54 -17.20
CA ARG A 152 16.68 3.50 -18.26
C ARG A 152 16.81 4.93 -17.79
N THR A 153 16.40 5.19 -16.56
CA THR A 153 16.49 6.52 -15.95
C THR A 153 17.95 6.93 -15.79
N LEU A 154 18.82 6.01 -15.33
CA LEU A 154 20.23 6.27 -15.19
C LEU A 154 20.91 6.58 -16.53
N MET A 155 20.58 5.83 -17.59
CA MET A 155 21.14 6.07 -18.93
C MET A 155 20.64 7.37 -19.59
N ALA A 156 19.52 7.91 -19.12
CA ALA A 156 18.93 9.15 -19.64
C ALA A 156 19.31 10.40 -18.83
N LEU A 157 20.20 10.29 -17.85
CA LEU A 157 20.65 11.43 -17.06
C LEU A 157 21.39 12.44 -17.94
N GLU A 158 21.04 13.70 -17.77
CA GLU A 158 21.67 14.80 -18.48
C GLU A 158 23.15 14.94 -18.06
N GLY A 159 24.02 15.12 -19.07
CA GLY A 159 25.47 15.24 -18.92
C GLY A 159 26.22 13.93 -19.16
N LEU A 160 25.58 12.77 -19.04
CA LEU A 160 26.23 11.51 -19.30
C LEU A 160 26.53 11.31 -20.79
N PRO A 161 27.68 10.72 -21.12
CA PRO A 161 27.97 10.21 -22.48
C PRO A 161 26.93 9.17 -22.88
N ASN A 162 26.65 9.04 -24.17
CA ASN A 162 25.74 8.01 -24.65
C ASN A 162 26.30 6.60 -24.39
N LEU A 163 25.56 5.76 -23.71
CA LEU A 163 25.87 4.36 -23.50
C LEU A 163 25.13 3.52 -24.54
N GLU A 164 25.88 2.94 -25.49
CA GLU A 164 25.30 2.04 -26.49
C GLU A 164 24.89 0.72 -25.86
N VAL A 165 23.65 0.31 -26.10
CA VAL A 165 23.11 -0.97 -25.67
C VAL A 165 23.51 -2.02 -26.74
N PRO A 166 24.30 -3.05 -26.40
CA PRO A 166 24.66 -4.10 -27.36
C PRO A 166 23.43 -4.87 -27.84
N ASP A 167 23.45 -5.30 -29.10
CA ASP A 167 22.41 -6.18 -29.61
C ASP A 167 22.36 -7.47 -28.79
N GLY A 168 21.17 -7.79 -28.29
CA GLY A 168 20.97 -8.96 -27.41
C GLY A 168 21.47 -8.79 -25.98
N ALA A 169 21.68 -7.56 -25.49
CA ALA A 169 22.08 -7.29 -24.12
C ALA A 169 21.23 -8.06 -23.11
N GLY A 170 21.85 -8.98 -22.39
CA GLY A 170 21.24 -9.84 -21.39
C GLY A 170 21.14 -9.19 -20.00
N ASN A 171 20.56 -9.92 -19.04
CA ASN A 171 20.37 -9.43 -17.66
C ASN A 171 21.67 -9.01 -16.98
N GLU A 172 22.78 -9.64 -17.28
CA GLU A 172 24.09 -9.31 -16.72
C GLU A 172 24.54 -7.90 -17.12
N TRP A 173 24.37 -7.55 -18.39
CA TRP A 173 24.66 -6.21 -18.88
C TRP A 173 23.79 -5.16 -18.21
N TRP A 174 22.47 -5.39 -18.18
CA TRP A 174 21.51 -4.48 -17.55
C TRP A 174 21.72 -4.33 -16.04
N SER A 175 22.33 -5.34 -15.40
CA SER A 175 22.63 -5.31 -13.97
C SER A 175 23.88 -4.54 -13.60
N SER A 176 24.78 -4.29 -14.55
CA SER A 176 26.09 -3.71 -14.28
C SER A 176 26.41 -2.46 -15.11
N ALA A 177 26.26 -2.53 -16.42
CA ALA A 177 26.76 -1.49 -17.32
C ALA A 177 26.15 -0.09 -17.07
N PRO A 178 24.82 0.09 -16.92
CA PRO A 178 24.23 1.40 -16.63
C PRO A 178 24.76 2.02 -15.34
N PHE A 179 24.93 1.21 -14.31
CA PHE A 179 25.41 1.68 -13.00
C PHE A 179 26.88 2.04 -13.00
N THR A 180 27.72 1.20 -13.63
CA THR A 180 29.14 1.49 -13.79
C THR A 180 29.34 2.74 -14.63
N HIS A 181 28.58 2.89 -15.71
CA HIS A 181 28.64 4.07 -16.56
C HIS A 181 28.35 5.38 -15.82
N VAL A 182 27.32 5.38 -14.93
CA VAL A 182 27.03 6.56 -14.09
C VAL A 182 28.19 6.84 -13.14
N LEU A 183 28.72 5.83 -12.45
CA LEU A 183 29.81 6.01 -11.50
C LEU A 183 31.08 6.54 -12.17
N ASP A 184 31.41 6.01 -13.34
CA ASP A 184 32.61 6.42 -14.10
C ASP A 184 32.52 7.85 -14.64
N ASN A 185 31.28 8.39 -14.76
CA ASN A 185 31.02 9.73 -15.30
C ASN A 185 30.17 10.58 -14.30
N ILE A 186 30.26 10.30 -13.01
CA ILE A 186 29.39 10.95 -12.00
C ILE A 186 29.59 12.47 -11.94
N GLU A 187 30.79 12.96 -12.26
CA GLU A 187 31.13 14.38 -12.29
C GLU A 187 30.45 15.11 -13.47
N ASP A 188 30.13 14.40 -14.55
CA ASP A 188 29.46 14.95 -15.73
C ASP A 188 27.94 15.03 -15.55
N VAL A 189 27.37 14.33 -14.59
CA VAL A 189 25.93 14.33 -14.32
C VAL A 189 25.48 15.69 -13.82
N VAL A 190 24.66 16.38 -14.62
CA VAL A 190 24.14 17.72 -14.31
C VAL A 190 23.00 17.68 -13.32
N VAL A 191 22.15 16.65 -13.40
CA VAL A 191 20.94 16.55 -12.56
C VAL A 191 21.24 15.79 -11.28
N ARG A 192 20.90 16.42 -10.16
CA ARG A 192 20.87 15.81 -8.82
C ARG A 192 19.44 15.82 -8.30
N PHE A 193 19.15 14.93 -7.37
CA PHE A 193 17.83 14.78 -6.78
C PHE A 193 17.85 15.12 -5.29
N ASP A 194 16.89 15.92 -4.85
CA ASP A 194 16.66 16.19 -3.43
C ASP A 194 16.09 14.97 -2.71
N THR A 195 15.23 14.23 -3.41
CA THR A 195 14.57 13.03 -2.89
C THR A 195 14.58 11.92 -3.91
N ILE A 196 14.98 10.72 -3.48
CA ILE A 196 14.89 9.49 -4.27
C ILE A 196 13.95 8.51 -3.58
N VAL A 197 13.02 7.96 -4.33
CA VAL A 197 12.04 6.96 -3.86
C VAL A 197 12.22 5.69 -4.68
N VAL A 198 12.49 4.58 -4.01
CA VAL A 198 12.70 3.27 -4.62
C VAL A 198 11.53 2.36 -4.25
N ASP A 199 10.73 1.97 -5.24
CA ASP A 199 9.69 0.96 -5.07
C ASP A 199 10.24 -0.44 -5.41
N GLU A 200 9.78 -1.47 -4.67
CA GLU A 200 10.26 -2.85 -4.75
C GLU A 200 11.79 -2.96 -4.57
N ALA A 201 12.30 -2.31 -3.52
CA ALA A 201 13.75 -2.23 -3.26
C ALA A 201 14.44 -3.60 -3.07
N GLN A 202 13.71 -4.67 -2.76
CA GLN A 202 14.25 -6.04 -2.70
C GLN A 202 14.78 -6.55 -4.04
N ASP A 203 14.35 -5.95 -5.15
CA ASP A 203 14.83 -6.30 -6.48
C ASP A 203 16.13 -5.57 -6.87
N PHE A 204 16.59 -4.62 -6.04
CA PHE A 204 17.78 -3.83 -6.26
C PHE A 204 19.02 -4.52 -5.70
N ALA A 205 20.09 -4.53 -6.47
CA ALA A 205 21.39 -4.90 -5.94
C ALA A 205 21.96 -3.78 -5.05
N PRO A 206 22.76 -4.09 -4.00
CA PRO A 206 23.34 -3.07 -3.12
C PRO A 206 24.09 -1.97 -3.88
N ARG A 207 24.88 -2.33 -4.89
CA ARG A 207 25.61 -1.39 -5.74
C ARG A 207 24.72 -0.38 -6.47
N TRP A 208 23.48 -0.76 -6.78
CA TRP A 208 22.53 0.16 -7.43
C TRP A 208 22.05 1.24 -6.46
N LEU A 209 21.87 0.88 -5.20
CA LEU A 209 21.51 1.84 -4.16
C LEU A 209 22.66 2.83 -3.91
N GLU A 210 23.90 2.38 -3.94
CA GLU A 210 25.09 3.24 -3.85
C GLU A 210 25.11 4.28 -4.98
N VAL A 211 24.82 3.86 -6.22
CA VAL A 211 24.73 4.78 -7.37
C VAL A 211 23.60 5.81 -7.16
N LEU A 212 22.44 5.37 -6.69
CA LEU A 212 21.34 6.29 -6.40
C LEU A 212 21.72 7.29 -5.29
N GLU A 213 22.44 6.87 -4.28
CA GLU A 213 22.95 7.77 -3.24
C GLU A 213 23.91 8.84 -3.80
N CYS A 214 24.76 8.48 -4.74
CA CYS A 214 25.64 9.44 -5.43
C CYS A 214 24.88 10.47 -6.28
N LEU A 215 23.60 10.22 -6.60
CA LEU A 215 22.75 11.14 -7.35
C LEU A 215 21.96 12.09 -6.45
N LEU A 216 22.04 11.95 -5.12
CA LEU A 216 21.43 12.90 -4.20
C LEU A 216 22.18 14.24 -4.26
N ASP A 217 21.43 15.33 -4.10
CA ASP A 217 22.01 16.67 -4.01
C ASP A 217 22.64 16.88 -2.64
N ASP A 218 23.93 17.21 -2.63
CA ASP A 218 24.69 17.47 -1.39
C ASP A 218 24.27 18.77 -0.71
N GLU A 219 23.75 19.74 -1.48
CA GLU A 219 23.24 21.02 -0.95
C GLU A 219 21.77 20.93 -0.55
N GLY A 220 21.08 19.88 -0.98
CA GLY A 220 19.67 19.62 -0.74
C GLY A 220 19.42 18.78 0.52
N PRO A 221 18.16 18.39 0.76
CA PRO A 221 17.81 17.55 1.89
C PRO A 221 18.38 16.11 1.81
N GLY A 222 18.79 15.65 0.63
CA GLY A 222 19.45 14.35 0.40
C GLY A 222 18.67 13.17 0.97
N ARG A 223 17.37 13.02 0.62
CA ARG A 223 16.49 11.99 1.17
C ARG A 223 16.37 10.77 0.26
N ILE A 224 16.36 9.59 0.87
CA ILE A 224 16.02 8.36 0.16
C ILE A 224 14.97 7.58 0.96
N LEU A 225 13.88 7.20 0.28
CA LEU A 225 12.88 6.26 0.78
C LEU A 225 12.96 4.97 -0.04
N MET A 226 13.08 3.85 0.64
CA MET A 226 13.01 2.53 0.05
C MET A 226 11.79 1.79 0.60
N VAL A 227 10.94 1.27 -0.29
CA VAL A 227 9.85 0.38 0.12
C VAL A 227 10.15 -1.03 -0.37
N THR A 228 10.01 -2.01 0.50
CA THR A 228 10.49 -3.37 0.27
C THR A 228 9.53 -4.43 0.81
N ASP A 229 9.52 -5.58 0.17
CA ASP A 229 8.87 -6.79 0.65
C ASP A 229 9.93 -7.87 0.88
N PRO A 230 10.31 -8.14 2.13
CA PRO A 230 11.38 -9.10 2.42
C PRO A 230 11.02 -10.54 2.03
N ASP A 231 9.71 -10.85 1.92
CA ASP A 231 9.23 -12.19 1.60
C ASP A 231 9.15 -12.45 0.08
N GLN A 232 9.32 -11.40 -0.75
CA GLN A 232 9.15 -11.47 -2.22
C GLN A 232 10.46 -11.31 -3.01
N GLY A 233 11.62 -11.36 -2.39
CA GLY A 233 12.91 -11.26 -3.09
C GLY A 233 13.05 -12.31 -4.21
N VAL A 234 12.52 -12.03 -5.39
CA VAL A 234 12.48 -12.93 -6.55
C VAL A 234 13.88 -13.15 -7.13
N TYR A 235 14.73 -12.18 -6.97
CA TYR A 235 16.10 -12.22 -7.50
C TYR A 235 17.12 -12.28 -6.38
N ASN A 236 17.33 -13.37 -5.73
CA ASN A 236 18.28 -13.61 -4.62
C ASN A 236 19.66 -12.93 -4.83
N ARG A 237 19.67 -11.60 -4.98
CA ARG A 237 20.83 -10.76 -5.34
C ARG A 237 21.64 -10.30 -4.12
N GLY A 238 21.39 -10.92 -2.95
CA GLY A 238 22.15 -10.62 -1.73
C GLY A 238 21.92 -9.21 -1.19
N SER A 239 20.69 -8.72 -1.29
CA SER A 239 20.30 -7.41 -0.75
C SER A 239 20.45 -7.40 0.77
N GLN A 240 21.62 -7.04 1.26
CA GLN A 240 21.76 -6.50 2.60
C GLN A 240 21.44 -5.01 2.47
N LEU A 241 20.24 -4.63 2.89
CA LEU A 241 19.91 -3.22 3.09
C LEU A 241 20.91 -2.66 4.10
N PRO A 242 21.45 -1.45 3.90
CA PRO A 242 22.33 -0.83 4.89
C PRO A 242 21.60 -0.68 6.21
N ASN A 243 22.28 -1.06 7.31
CA ASN A 243 21.80 -0.91 8.68
C ASN A 243 21.64 0.56 9.07
#